data_7d4e5b388310c91aac3bf4b2073aa5ac
#
_entry.id   7d4e5b388310c91aac3bf4b2073aa5ac
#
_cell.length_a   1.000
_cell.length_b   1.000
_cell.length_c   1.000
_cell.angle_alpha   90.00
_cell.angle_beta   90.00
_cell.angle_gamma   90.00
#
_symmetry.space_group_name_H-M   'P 1'
#
loop_
_entity.id
_entity.type
_entity.pdbx_description
1 polymer ?
#
loop_
_entity_poly.entity_id
_entity_poly.type
_entity_poly.pdbx_seq_one_letter_code
_entity_poly.pdbx_strand_id
1 'polypeptide(L)'
;MTMLPAYSAPFALALAAFCAPAQAATWQICDIQLHVTEVVKRPTPKLQAQVLKARPASPSVECPEEGAVISFIPETADDQATLPRRKWPGKGQAIRIKYRYLDGICKGDGNDYPCRIEHYPFVAR
;
A
#
# COMPACT_ATOMS: atom_id res chain seq x y z
N MET A 1 48.20 48.09 7.84
CA MET A 1 47.70 47.88 7.90
C MET A 1 46.68 47.20 7.82
N THR A 2 46.30 46.70 7.53
CA THR A 2 45.54 46.40 7.44
C THR A 2 44.67 45.53 7.37
N MET A 3 44.29 45.09 7.20
CA MET A 3 43.51 44.51 7.20
C MET A 3 42.60 43.80 7.08
N LEU A 4 42.21 43.34 6.80
CA LEU A 4 41.29 42.91 6.67
C LEU A 4 40.47 42.06 6.64
N PRO A 5 40.00 41.67 6.63
CA PRO A 5 39.41 41.01 6.78
C PRO A 5 38.39 40.34 6.49
N ALA A 6 37.87 40.00 6.09
CA ALA A 6 37.03 39.53 5.78
C ALA A 6 36.18 38.71 5.94
N TYR A 7 35.86 38.40 5.86
CA TYR A 7 35.24 37.79 5.98
C TYR A 7 34.37 37.24 5.87
N SER A 8 33.94 36.94 5.66
CA SER A 8 33.34 36.55 5.64
C SER A 8 32.42 35.81 5.53
N ALA A 9 31.84 35.53 5.41
CA ALA A 9 31.00 35.13 5.35
C ALA A 9 30.23 34.10 4.94
N PRO A 10 30.01 33.51 4.97
CA PRO A 10 29.54 32.47 4.52
C PRO A 10 28.31 32.02 4.86
N PHE A 11 27.78 31.91 4.90
CA PHE A 11 26.77 31.53 5.42
C PHE A 11 25.75 31.24 4.73
N ALA A 12 25.60 31.32 4.23
CA ALA A 12 24.61 31.27 3.44
C ALA A 12 24.12 29.94 3.17
N LEU A 13 24.87 29.16 3.19
CA LEU A 13 24.54 27.97 2.98
C LEU A 13 23.57 27.32 3.61
N ALA A 14 23.36 27.49 4.58
CA ALA A 14 22.55 26.75 5.37
C ALA A 14 21.23 26.58 4.84
N LEU A 15 20.81 27.43 4.11
CA LEU A 15 19.51 27.37 3.77
C LEU A 15 19.11 26.29 3.00
N ALA A 16 19.83 25.89 2.18
CA ALA A 16 19.49 24.85 1.39
C ALA A 16 18.94 23.68 2.07
N ALA A 17 19.38 23.50 3.21
CA ALA A 17 19.02 22.31 3.88
C ALA A 17 17.56 22.21 4.14
N PHE A 18 16.91 23.25 4.05
CA PHE A 18 15.57 23.17 4.45
C PHE A 18 14.63 22.87 3.42
N CYS A 19 15.04 22.66 2.29
CA CYS A 19 14.15 22.26 1.30
C CYS A 19 13.93 20.82 1.51
N ALA A 20 13.31 20.52 2.55
CA ALA A 20 12.94 19.17 2.76
C ALA A 20 12.00 18.81 1.65
N PRO A 21 12.25 17.79 0.95
CA PRO A 21 11.38 17.39 -0.10
C PRO A 21 10.05 17.03 0.49
N ALA A 22 9.03 17.48 -0.13
CA ALA A 22 7.72 17.04 0.22
C ALA A 22 7.76 15.56 -0.01
N GLN A 23 7.50 14.78 0.99
CA GLN A 23 7.50 13.38 0.81
C GLN A 23 6.32 12.98 0.00
N ALA A 24 6.58 12.52 -1.19
CA ALA A 24 5.54 11.95 -1.98
C ALA A 24 5.06 10.70 -1.26
N ALA A 25 3.77 10.54 -1.20
CA ALA A 25 3.20 9.34 -0.62
C ALA A 25 3.66 8.14 -1.44
N THR A 26 4.13 7.11 -0.77
CA THR A 26 4.58 5.91 -1.44
C THR A 26 3.66 4.76 -1.11
N TRP A 27 3.45 3.90 -2.08
CA TRP A 27 2.67 2.70 -1.89
C TRP A 27 3.36 1.79 -0.88
N GLN A 28 2.58 1.30 0.08
CA GLN A 28 3.03 0.35 1.07
C GLN A 28 2.65 -1.03 0.57
N ILE A 29 3.60 -1.94 0.54
CA ILE A 29 3.41 -3.24 -0.10
C ILE A 29 3.59 -4.39 0.88
N CYS A 30 2.65 -5.34 0.84
CA CYS A 30 2.72 -6.59 1.58
C CYS A 30 2.61 -7.75 0.60
N ASP A 31 3.55 -8.68 0.67
CA ASP A 31 3.40 -9.93 -0.06
C ASP A 31 2.65 -10.89 0.85
N ILE A 32 1.49 -11.36 0.41
CA ILE A 32 0.63 -12.17 1.27
C ILE A 32 0.34 -13.52 0.63
N GLN A 33 0.50 -14.57 1.41
CA GLN A 33 0.07 -15.91 1.03
C GLN A 33 -1.25 -16.16 1.74
N LEU A 34 -2.23 -16.60 0.98
CA LEU A 34 -3.59 -16.76 1.47
C LEU A 34 -4.12 -18.15 1.15
N HIS A 35 -5.08 -18.57 1.97
CA HIS A 35 -5.86 -19.76 1.73
C HIS A 35 -7.31 -19.31 1.57
N VAL A 36 -7.90 -19.55 0.42
CA VAL A 36 -9.26 -19.12 0.15
C VAL A 36 -10.24 -19.92 0.99
N THR A 37 -10.99 -19.25 1.83
CA THR A 37 -11.96 -19.89 2.70
C THR A 37 -13.35 -19.88 2.10
N GLU A 38 -13.66 -18.88 1.28
CA GLU A 38 -14.97 -18.82 0.66
C GLU A 38 -14.99 -17.84 -0.51
N VAL A 39 -15.83 -18.13 -1.49
CA VAL A 39 -16.10 -17.21 -2.57
C VAL A 39 -17.50 -16.66 -2.31
N VAL A 40 -17.60 -15.43 -1.88
CA VAL A 40 -18.87 -14.80 -1.56
C VAL A 40 -19.46 -14.22 -2.83
N LYS A 41 -20.70 -14.57 -3.13
CA LYS A 41 -21.31 -14.11 -4.37
C LYS A 41 -22.25 -12.93 -4.20
N ARG A 42 -22.81 -12.76 -3.02
CA ARG A 42 -23.78 -11.69 -2.75
C ARG A 42 -23.50 -10.99 -1.44
N PRO A 43 -23.84 -9.73 -1.34
CA PRO A 43 -24.43 -8.87 -2.37
C PRO A 43 -23.40 -8.47 -3.43
N THR A 44 -22.13 -8.40 -3.09
CA THR A 44 -21.06 -8.07 -4.01
C THR A 44 -20.07 -9.23 -4.04
N PRO A 45 -19.69 -9.71 -5.23
CA PRO A 45 -18.72 -10.80 -5.30
C PRO A 45 -17.39 -10.40 -4.67
N LYS A 46 -16.85 -11.27 -3.84
CA LYS A 46 -15.53 -11.07 -3.22
C LYS A 46 -14.99 -12.39 -2.71
N LEU A 47 -13.70 -12.44 -2.50
CA LEU A 47 -13.06 -13.58 -1.90
C LEU A 47 -12.89 -13.34 -0.41
N GLN A 48 -13.05 -14.41 0.36
CA GLN A 48 -12.62 -14.43 1.74
C GLN A 48 -11.44 -15.38 1.82
N ALA A 49 -10.40 -14.97 2.48
CA ALA A 49 -9.21 -15.81 2.58
C ALA A 49 -8.51 -15.59 3.91
N GLN A 50 -7.90 -16.65 4.40
CA GLN A 50 -7.13 -16.59 5.63
C GLN A 50 -5.67 -16.30 5.31
N VAL A 51 -5.08 -15.36 6.02
CA VAL A 51 -3.68 -15.01 5.83
C VAL A 51 -2.81 -16.11 6.42
N LEU A 52 -2.02 -16.74 5.56
CA LEU A 52 -1.07 -17.76 6.00
C LEU A 52 0.26 -17.11 6.34
N LYS A 53 0.67 -16.15 5.55
CA LYS A 53 1.93 -15.47 5.75
C LYS A 53 1.85 -14.09 5.11
N ALA A 54 2.42 -13.12 5.76
CA ALA A 54 2.45 -11.75 5.24
C ALA A 54 3.84 -11.18 5.44
N ARG A 55 4.42 -10.62 4.38
CA ARG A 55 5.74 -10.02 4.42
C ARG A 55 5.66 -8.57 4.02
N PRO A 56 5.93 -7.64 4.94
CA PRO A 56 5.98 -6.24 4.58
C PRO A 56 7.25 -5.95 3.77
N ALA A 57 7.13 -5.08 2.79
CA ALA A 57 8.28 -4.67 1.98
C ALA A 57 9.22 -3.78 2.77
N SER A 58 8.73 -3.14 3.81
CA SER A 58 9.55 -2.33 4.70
C SER A 58 8.95 -2.34 6.11
N PRO A 59 9.72 -1.98 7.14
CA PRO A 59 9.22 -2.05 8.52
C PRO A 59 8.01 -1.17 8.82
N SER A 60 7.77 -0.15 8.02
CA SER A 60 6.65 0.74 8.28
C SER A 60 5.32 0.24 7.70
N VAL A 61 5.35 -0.83 6.95
CA VAL A 61 4.15 -1.32 6.30
C VAL A 61 3.31 -2.15 7.26
N GLU A 62 2.01 -1.88 7.29
CA GLU A 62 1.09 -2.61 8.11
C GLU A 62 0.46 -3.73 7.29
N CYS A 63 0.83 -4.94 7.57
CA CYS A 63 0.27 -6.10 6.90
C CYS A 63 -0.81 -6.75 7.77
N PRO A 64 -1.78 -7.41 7.15
CA PRO A 64 -2.73 -8.22 7.91
C PRO A 64 -1.99 -9.29 8.71
N GLU A 65 -2.49 -9.60 9.88
CA GLU A 65 -1.85 -10.59 10.74
C GLU A 65 -2.07 -12.01 10.21
N GLU A 66 -1.11 -12.88 10.47
CA GLU A 66 -1.26 -14.29 10.12
C GLU A 66 -2.45 -14.86 10.88
N GLY A 67 -3.25 -15.64 10.20
CA GLY A 67 -4.46 -16.21 10.76
C GLY A 67 -5.70 -15.34 10.56
N ALA A 68 -5.54 -14.07 10.25
CA ALA A 68 -6.68 -13.20 10.03
C ALA A 68 -7.40 -13.57 8.74
N VAL A 69 -8.70 -13.33 8.71
CA VAL A 69 -9.49 -13.54 7.50
C VAL A 69 -9.74 -12.19 6.89
N ILE A 70 -9.41 -12.04 5.62
CA ILE A 70 -9.63 -10.80 4.88
C ILE A 70 -10.61 -11.04 3.76
N SER A 71 -11.33 -10.01 3.36
CA SER A 71 -12.26 -10.05 2.22
C SER A 71 -11.82 -9.01 1.22
N PHE A 72 -11.77 -9.39 -0.04
CA PHE A 72 -11.31 -8.48 -1.08
C PHE A 72 -11.80 -8.92 -2.46
N ILE A 73 -11.71 -7.99 -3.40
CA ILE A 73 -11.99 -8.29 -4.80
C ILE A 73 -10.63 -8.42 -5.49
N PRO A 74 -10.30 -9.60 -6.01
CA PRO A 74 -8.99 -9.78 -6.63
C PRO A 74 -8.85 -8.96 -7.90
N GLU A 75 -7.67 -8.45 -8.11
CA GLU A 75 -7.37 -7.61 -9.26
C GLU A 75 -6.34 -8.27 -10.15
N THR A 76 -6.19 -7.77 -11.37
CA THR A 76 -5.16 -8.24 -12.29
C THR A 76 -3.78 -7.91 -11.73
N ALA A 77 -2.75 -8.56 -12.24
CA ALA A 77 -1.40 -8.39 -11.72
C ALA A 77 -0.90 -6.94 -11.78
N ASP A 78 -1.42 -6.16 -12.70
CA ASP A 78 -1.08 -4.75 -12.81
C ASP A 78 -2.02 -3.83 -12.02
N ASP A 79 -2.95 -4.43 -11.26
CA ASP A 79 -3.94 -3.75 -10.42
C ASP A 79 -4.81 -2.72 -11.14
N GLN A 80 -4.97 -2.85 -12.42
CA GLN A 80 -5.78 -1.90 -13.17
C GLN A 80 -7.21 -2.35 -13.43
N ALA A 81 -7.52 -3.59 -13.17
CA ALA A 81 -8.85 -4.12 -13.41
C ALA A 81 -9.18 -5.24 -12.43
N THR A 82 -10.48 -5.45 -12.23
CA THR A 82 -10.93 -6.60 -11.46
C THR A 82 -10.61 -7.87 -12.22
N LEU A 83 -10.08 -8.87 -11.53
CA LEU A 83 -9.81 -10.16 -12.15
C LEU A 83 -11.14 -10.78 -12.60
N PRO A 84 -11.23 -11.29 -13.83
CA PRO A 84 -12.47 -11.93 -14.28
C PRO A 84 -12.86 -13.08 -13.38
N ARG A 85 -14.16 -13.19 -13.10
CA ARG A 85 -14.66 -14.18 -12.16
C ARG A 85 -14.22 -15.61 -12.48
N ARG A 86 -14.13 -15.95 -13.75
CA ARG A 86 -13.70 -17.29 -14.15
C ARG A 86 -12.25 -17.57 -13.77
N LYS A 87 -11.47 -16.55 -13.46
CA LYS A 87 -10.09 -16.71 -13.06
C LYS A 87 -9.88 -16.67 -11.56
N TRP A 88 -10.94 -16.44 -10.81
CA TRP A 88 -10.83 -16.42 -9.36
C TRP A 88 -10.51 -17.83 -8.85
N PRO A 89 -9.68 -17.92 -7.81
CA PRO A 89 -9.43 -19.21 -7.19
C PRO A 89 -10.67 -19.68 -6.44
N GLY A 90 -10.82 -20.96 -6.30
CA GLY A 90 -11.92 -21.53 -5.55
C GLY A 90 -11.58 -21.75 -4.10
N LYS A 91 -12.60 -22.10 -3.32
CA LYS A 91 -12.44 -22.42 -1.91
C LYS A 91 -11.39 -23.50 -1.75
N GLY A 92 -10.52 -23.34 -0.80
CA GLY A 92 -9.46 -24.30 -0.50
C GLY A 92 -8.16 -24.08 -1.23
N GLN A 93 -8.13 -23.19 -2.20
CA GLN A 93 -6.90 -22.95 -2.95
C GLN A 93 -5.98 -21.97 -2.23
N ALA A 94 -4.68 -22.20 -2.39
CA ALA A 94 -3.67 -21.29 -1.89
C ALA A 94 -3.33 -20.31 -3.00
N ILE A 95 -3.22 -19.05 -2.65
CA ILE A 95 -2.92 -17.99 -3.61
C ILE A 95 -1.93 -17.00 -3.01
N ARG A 96 -1.38 -16.16 -3.85
CA ARG A 96 -0.53 -15.07 -3.41
C ARG A 96 -1.01 -13.79 -4.06
N ILE A 97 -1.05 -12.72 -3.26
CA ILE A 97 -1.36 -11.40 -3.74
C ILE A 97 -0.27 -10.44 -3.28
N LYS A 98 -0.16 -9.35 -3.98
CA LYS A 98 0.73 -8.28 -3.58
C LYS A 98 -0.14 -7.11 -3.12
N TYR A 99 -0.65 -7.22 -1.93
CA TYR A 99 -1.50 -6.19 -1.34
C TYR A 99 -0.71 -4.88 -1.25
N ARG A 100 -1.31 -3.80 -1.70
CA ARG A 100 -0.68 -2.51 -1.54
C ARG A 100 -1.69 -1.46 -1.18
N TYR A 101 -1.26 -0.51 -0.39
CA TYR A 101 -2.13 0.57 0.02
C TYR A 101 -1.39 1.90 0.04
N LEU A 102 -2.18 2.95 -0.02
CA LEU A 102 -1.69 4.30 0.04
C LEU A 102 -2.60 5.07 0.98
N ASP A 103 -2.02 5.59 2.06
CA ASP A 103 -2.77 6.43 2.98
C ASP A 103 -2.76 7.85 2.46
N GLY A 104 -3.91 8.48 2.49
CA GLY A 104 -4.07 9.81 1.98
C GLY A 104 -5.26 10.51 2.59
N ILE A 105 -5.66 11.58 1.96
CA ILE A 105 -6.79 12.37 2.39
C ILE A 105 -7.84 12.32 1.29
N CYS A 106 -9.03 11.90 1.66
CA CYS A 106 -10.16 11.86 0.76
C CYS A 106 -11.08 13.02 1.05
N LYS A 107 -11.82 13.44 0.03
CA LYS A 107 -12.74 14.54 0.17
C LYS A 107 -14.15 13.99 0.23
N GLY A 108 -14.85 14.33 1.29
CA GLY A 108 -16.25 14.00 1.44
C GLY A 108 -17.09 15.25 1.34
N ASP A 109 -18.35 15.15 1.73
CA ASP A 109 -19.27 16.25 1.66
C ASP A 109 -18.87 17.36 2.62
N GLY A 110 -18.06 18.28 2.12
CA GLY A 110 -17.65 19.43 2.90
C GLY A 110 -16.49 19.22 3.85
N ASN A 111 -15.99 18.00 4.01
CA ASN A 111 -14.88 17.74 4.94
C ASN A 111 -13.88 16.79 4.35
N ASP A 112 -12.63 17.03 4.64
CA ASP A 112 -11.56 16.11 4.28
C ASP A 112 -11.43 15.09 5.42
N TYR A 113 -11.10 13.86 5.07
CA TYR A 113 -10.91 12.83 6.07
C TYR A 113 -9.80 11.87 5.63
N PRO A 114 -9.11 11.24 6.59
CA PRO A 114 -8.07 10.28 6.22
C PRO A 114 -8.72 9.04 5.61
N CYS A 115 -8.09 8.51 4.58
CA CYS A 115 -8.58 7.31 3.92
C CYS A 115 -7.44 6.48 3.41
N ARG A 116 -7.73 5.24 3.06
CA ARG A 116 -6.73 4.33 2.53
C ARG A 116 -7.23 3.77 1.20
N ILE A 117 -6.39 3.90 0.17
CA ILE A 117 -6.66 3.30 -1.13
C ILE A 117 -5.96 1.95 -1.11
N GLU A 118 -6.67 0.90 -1.47
CA GLU A 118 -6.15 -0.45 -1.38
C GLU A 118 -6.28 -1.20 -2.69
N HIS A 119 -5.27 -1.99 -3.03
CA HIS A 119 -5.29 -2.84 -4.20
C HIS A 119 -4.86 -4.25 -3.82
N TYR A 120 -5.44 -5.24 -4.49
CA TYR A 120 -5.19 -6.65 -4.21
C TYR A 120 -4.79 -7.38 -5.50
N PRO A 121 -3.68 -7.02 -6.12
CA PRO A 121 -3.25 -7.66 -7.36
C PRO A 121 -2.86 -9.12 -7.13
N PHE A 122 -3.38 -9.97 -8.01
CA PHE A 122 -3.15 -11.38 -7.93
C PHE A 122 -1.78 -11.70 -8.51
N VAL A 123 -0.97 -12.44 -7.80
CA VAL A 123 0.37 -12.75 -8.27
C VAL A 123 0.46 -14.15 -8.80
N ALA A 124 0.03 -15.12 -8.03
CA ALA A 124 0.16 -16.53 -8.43
C ALA A 124 -0.69 -17.41 -7.53
N ARG A 125 -0.87 -18.62 -7.99
CA ARG A 125 -1.52 -19.67 -7.19
C ARG A 125 -0.50 -20.53 -6.50
#